data_775fc27dd497f75bb0f98e9672f958c0
#
_entry.id   775fc27dd497f75bb0f98e9672f958c0
#
_cell.length_a   1.000
_cell.length_b   1.000
_cell.length_c   1.000
_cell.angle_alpha   90.00
_cell.angle_beta   90.00
_cell.angle_gamma   90.00
#
_symmetry.space_group_name_H-M   'P 1'
#
loop_
_entity.id
_entity.type
_entity.pdbx_description
1 polymer ?
#
loop_
_entity_poly.entity_id
_entity_poly.type
_entity_poly.pdbx_seq_one_letter_code
_entity_poly.pdbx_strand_id
1 'polypeptide(L)'
;MNVVCLQVFVSEASRHHGKLTYEWLLDAAQELGITGGSAFGTLAGFGRHSRHDAGFFELAGELPVVVEFFVEAAIADQLLKVIADAGLKLVYAKLPAELGVTL
;
A
#
# COMPACT_ATOMS: atom_id res chain seq x y z
N MET A 1 -3.94 -5.31 -21.01
CA MET A 1 -4.14 -6.24 -19.90
C MET A 1 -4.94 -5.57 -18.81
N ASN A 2 -6.01 -6.22 -18.38
CA ASN A 2 -6.86 -5.67 -17.34
C ASN A 2 -6.33 -6.06 -15.98
N VAL A 3 -6.05 -5.08 -15.17
CA VAL A 3 -5.50 -5.25 -13.84
C VAL A 3 -6.23 -4.32 -12.89
N VAL A 4 -5.85 -4.37 -11.64
CA VAL A 4 -6.24 -3.34 -10.67
C VAL A 4 -5.00 -2.58 -10.26
N CYS A 5 -5.19 -1.31 -9.94
CA CYS A 5 -4.19 -0.52 -9.26
C CYS A 5 -4.49 -0.63 -7.78
N LEU A 6 -3.65 -1.33 -7.06
CA LEU A 6 -3.78 -1.46 -5.62
C LEU A 6 -2.89 -0.41 -4.96
N GLN A 7 -3.50 0.45 -4.19
CA GLN A 7 -2.79 1.47 -3.42
C GLN A 7 -2.97 1.18 -1.94
N VAL A 8 -1.87 1.09 -1.22
CA VAL A 8 -1.89 0.87 0.23
C VAL A 8 -1.25 2.08 0.89
N PHE A 9 -1.91 2.63 1.87
CA PHE A 9 -1.48 3.87 2.53
C PHE A 9 -0.85 3.55 3.87
N VAL A 10 0.37 4.00 4.07
CA VAL A 10 1.08 3.77 5.33
C VAL A 10 1.74 5.06 5.78
N SER A 11 1.97 5.19 7.08
CA SER A 11 2.77 6.30 7.59
C SER A 11 4.23 6.09 7.21
N GLU A 12 4.92 7.17 6.81
CA GLU A 12 6.33 7.07 6.42
C GLU A 12 7.23 6.55 7.53
N ALA A 13 6.84 6.78 8.78
CA ALA A 13 7.63 6.35 9.94
C ALA A 13 7.20 5.02 10.53
N SER A 14 6.11 4.46 10.04
CA SER A 14 5.60 3.19 10.56
C SER A 14 6.59 2.06 10.36
N ARG A 15 6.75 1.22 11.37
CA ARG A 15 7.65 0.07 11.31
C ARG A 15 6.92 -1.21 11.64
N HIS A 16 7.39 -2.28 11.02
CA HIS A 16 6.88 -3.61 11.24
C HIS A 16 8.07 -4.56 11.29
N HIS A 17 8.26 -5.23 12.43
CA HIS A 17 9.40 -6.10 12.67
C HIS A 17 10.74 -5.42 12.39
N GLY A 18 10.87 -4.16 12.84
CA GLY A 18 12.13 -3.42 12.73
C GLY A 18 12.41 -2.83 11.35
N LYS A 19 11.50 -3.01 10.40
CA LYS A 19 11.64 -2.49 9.04
C LYS A 19 10.54 -1.46 8.77
N LEU A 20 10.83 -0.47 7.98
CA LEU A 20 9.78 0.47 7.56
C LEU A 20 8.65 -0.30 6.89
N THR A 21 7.42 0.01 7.26
CA THR A 21 6.26 -0.74 6.79
C THR A 21 6.16 -0.73 5.26
N TYR A 22 6.47 0.41 4.62
CA TYR A 22 6.38 0.44 3.15
C TYR A 22 7.44 -0.46 2.51
N GLU A 23 8.61 -0.61 3.12
CA GLU A 23 9.62 -1.54 2.62
C GLU A 23 9.17 -2.99 2.83
N TRP A 24 8.56 -3.26 3.98
CA TRP A 24 8.00 -4.59 4.25
C TRP A 24 6.95 -4.97 3.22
N LEU A 25 6.09 -4.01 2.85
CA LEU A 25 5.07 -4.24 1.83
C LEU A 25 5.67 -4.58 0.46
N LEU A 26 6.70 -3.85 0.07
CA LEU A 26 7.38 -4.13 -1.20
C LEU A 26 8.01 -5.53 -1.18
N ASP A 27 8.63 -5.90 -0.06
CA ASP A 27 9.22 -7.24 0.08
C ASP A 27 8.16 -8.33 0.02
N ALA A 28 7.05 -8.13 0.73
CA ALA A 28 5.96 -9.10 0.75
C ALA A 28 5.38 -9.30 -0.66
N ALA A 29 5.25 -8.22 -1.41
CA ALA A 29 4.77 -8.29 -2.78
C ALA A 29 5.72 -9.08 -3.67
N GLN A 30 7.02 -8.88 -3.52
CA GLN A 30 8.02 -9.64 -4.28
C GLN A 30 7.94 -11.12 -3.96
N GLU A 31 7.70 -11.48 -2.71
CA GLU A 31 7.56 -12.88 -2.31
C GLU A 31 6.35 -13.54 -2.94
N LEU A 32 5.30 -12.78 -3.25
CA LEU A 32 4.13 -13.28 -3.94
C LEU A 32 4.33 -13.37 -5.46
N GLY A 33 5.49 -12.95 -5.95
CA GLY A 33 5.75 -12.96 -7.38
C GLY A 33 5.27 -11.71 -8.12
N ILE A 34 4.88 -10.67 -7.40
CA ILE A 34 4.52 -9.40 -8.02
C ILE A 34 5.79 -8.79 -8.61
N THR A 35 5.72 -8.41 -9.88
CA THR A 35 6.92 -8.01 -10.62
C THR A 35 7.24 -6.53 -10.52
N GLY A 36 6.33 -5.72 -10.02
CA GLY A 36 6.62 -4.29 -9.89
C GLY A 36 5.78 -3.65 -8.81
N GLY A 37 6.39 -2.71 -8.11
CA GLY A 37 5.72 -1.92 -7.11
C GLY A 37 6.52 -0.67 -6.85
N SER A 38 5.86 0.36 -6.37
CA SER A 38 6.49 1.65 -6.11
C SER A 38 5.94 2.24 -4.83
N ALA A 39 6.78 3.00 -4.15
CA ALA A 39 6.35 3.75 -2.98
C ALA A 39 6.50 5.24 -3.30
N PHE A 40 5.46 6.00 -3.04
CA PHE A 40 5.43 7.44 -3.30
C PHE A 40 5.18 8.18 -2.00
N GLY A 41 6.02 9.16 -1.70
CA GLY A 41 5.76 10.05 -0.59
C GLY A 41 4.77 11.12 -1.01
N THR A 42 3.83 11.47 -0.14
CA THR A 42 2.92 12.57 -0.41
C THR A 42 3.55 13.87 0.04
N LEU A 43 3.31 14.95 -0.71
CA LEU A 43 3.82 16.26 -0.35
C LEU A 43 2.93 16.96 0.65
N ALA A 44 1.63 16.74 0.56
CA ALA A 44 0.63 17.32 1.43
C ALA A 44 -0.65 16.54 1.31
N GLY A 45 -1.48 16.58 2.33
CA GLY A 45 -2.75 15.89 2.25
C GLY A 45 -3.44 15.87 3.60
N PHE A 46 -4.66 15.42 3.59
CA PHE A 46 -5.40 15.16 4.80
C PHE A 46 -6.30 13.96 4.56
N GLY A 47 -6.72 13.33 5.63
CA GLY A 47 -7.61 12.20 5.54
C GLY A 47 -8.62 12.22 6.65
N ARG A 48 -9.64 11.40 6.47
CA ARG A 48 -10.63 11.22 7.49
C ARG A 48 -10.08 10.29 8.54
N HIS A 49 -10.01 10.78 9.76
CA HIS A 49 -9.54 9.96 10.85
C HIS A 49 -10.22 10.41 12.13
N SER A 50 -10.28 9.48 13.07
CA SER A 50 -10.65 9.81 14.41
C SER A 50 -9.47 9.44 15.29
N ARG A 51 -9.50 9.89 16.51
CA ARG A 51 -8.39 9.55 17.39
C ARG A 51 -8.36 8.07 17.76
N HIS A 52 -9.38 7.33 17.40
CA HIS A 52 -9.44 5.90 17.66
C HIS A 52 -9.02 5.07 16.46
N ASP A 53 -8.82 5.69 15.33
CA ASP A 53 -8.36 4.99 14.15
C ASP A 53 -6.85 4.97 14.18
N ALA A 54 -6.30 3.86 13.79
CA ALA A 54 -4.89 3.80 13.48
C ALA A 54 -4.69 4.55 12.19
N GLY A 55 -4.87 5.72 12.24
CA GLY A 55 -5.02 6.51 11.20
C GLY A 55 -4.29 6.50 9.95
N PHE A 56 -4.99 6.99 9.10
CA PHE A 56 -4.66 7.26 7.73
C PHE A 56 -3.70 8.46 7.66
N PHE A 57 -4.01 9.55 8.32
CA PHE A 57 -3.14 10.72 8.43
C PHE A 57 -3.06 11.11 9.89
N GLU A 58 -2.74 10.16 10.72
CA GLU A 58 -2.98 10.36 12.13
C GLU A 58 -1.91 11.14 12.84
N LEU A 59 -0.72 11.11 12.35
CA LEU A 59 0.39 11.63 13.11
C LEU A 59 0.75 13.01 12.63
N ALA A 60 0.82 13.91 13.57
CA ALA A 60 1.21 15.28 13.28
C ALA A 60 2.61 15.29 12.69
N GLY A 61 2.73 15.93 11.56
CA GLY A 61 4.01 16.08 10.88
C GLY A 61 4.43 14.90 10.04
N GLU A 62 3.66 13.83 10.03
CA GLU A 62 3.96 12.68 9.18
C GLU A 62 2.98 12.60 8.03
N LEU A 63 3.53 12.39 6.84
CA LEU A 63 2.72 12.23 5.64
C LEU A 63 2.70 10.77 5.24
N PRO A 64 1.64 10.31 4.61
CA PRO A 64 1.57 8.93 4.19
C PRO A 64 2.48 8.65 3.00
N VAL A 65 2.88 7.40 2.92
CA VAL A 65 3.50 6.84 1.73
C VAL A 65 2.43 6.00 1.05
N VAL A 66 2.30 6.15 -0.25
CA VAL A 66 1.42 5.32 -1.06
C VAL A 66 2.25 4.23 -1.69
N VAL A 67 1.93 2.98 -1.39
CA VAL A 67 2.61 1.84 -2.03
C VAL A 67 1.66 1.30 -3.09
N GLU A 68 2.12 1.27 -4.33
CA GLU A 68 1.24 1.03 -5.48
C GLU A 68 1.70 -0.15 -6.31
N PHE A 69 0.74 -0.97 -6.71
CA PHE A 69 0.97 -2.14 -7.54
C PHE A 69 -0.08 -2.22 -8.62
N PHE A 70 0.33 -2.62 -9.83
CA PHE A 70 -0.61 -2.95 -10.90
C PHE A 70 -0.58 -4.46 -11.08
N VAL A 71 -1.64 -5.12 -10.66
CA VAL A 71 -1.69 -6.59 -10.63
C VAL A 71 -3.08 -7.08 -10.94
N GLU A 72 -3.20 -8.35 -11.24
CA GLU A 72 -4.50 -8.98 -11.37
C GLU A 72 -5.24 -8.91 -10.03
N ALA A 73 -6.56 -8.83 -10.08
CA ALA A 73 -7.38 -8.68 -8.89
C ALA A 73 -7.13 -9.78 -7.86
N ALA A 74 -6.96 -11.02 -8.33
CA ALA A 74 -6.73 -12.14 -7.41
C ALA A 74 -5.40 -11.99 -6.65
N ILE A 75 -4.39 -11.45 -7.31
CA ILE A 75 -3.09 -11.23 -6.67
C ILE A 75 -3.18 -10.09 -5.67
N ALA A 76 -3.92 -9.03 -6.02
CA ALA A 76 -4.16 -7.95 -5.06
C ALA A 76 -4.81 -8.48 -3.79
N ASP A 77 -5.80 -9.36 -3.94
CA ASP A 77 -6.48 -9.96 -2.79
C ASP A 77 -5.53 -10.83 -1.96
N GLN A 78 -4.62 -11.54 -2.61
CA GLN A 78 -3.62 -12.32 -1.89
C GLN A 78 -2.71 -11.42 -1.07
N LEU A 79 -2.27 -10.31 -1.62
CA LEU A 79 -1.42 -9.38 -0.89
C LEU A 79 -2.17 -8.76 0.28
N LEU A 80 -3.43 -8.38 0.07
CA LEU A 80 -4.25 -7.85 1.16
C LEU A 80 -4.41 -8.85 2.29
N LYS A 81 -4.53 -10.13 1.96
CA LYS A 81 -4.60 -11.18 2.97
C LYS A 81 -3.28 -11.29 3.74
N VAL A 82 -2.17 -11.23 3.05
CA VAL A 82 -0.84 -11.26 3.70
C VAL A 82 -0.70 -10.11 4.69
N ILE A 83 -1.14 -8.92 4.29
CA ILE A 83 -1.12 -7.74 5.16
C ILE A 83 -1.97 -7.97 6.40
N ALA A 84 -3.20 -8.45 6.21
CA ALA A 84 -4.12 -8.69 7.32
C ALA A 84 -3.58 -9.77 8.26
N ASP A 85 -3.03 -10.86 7.69
CA ASP A 85 -2.49 -11.96 8.48
C ASP A 85 -1.26 -11.51 9.28
N ALA A 86 -0.55 -10.49 8.82
CA ALA A 86 0.57 -9.91 9.55
C ALA A 86 0.12 -8.99 10.69
N GLY A 87 -1.18 -8.80 10.86
CA GLY A 87 -1.72 -7.96 11.91
C GLY A 87 -1.68 -6.48 11.60
N LEU A 88 -1.48 -6.12 10.34
CA LEU A 88 -1.44 -4.72 9.93
C LEU A 88 -2.82 -4.27 9.47
N LYS A 89 -3.28 -3.16 10.07
CA LYS A 89 -4.55 -2.54 9.70
C LYS A 89 -4.22 -1.32 8.84
N LEU A 90 -4.32 -1.45 7.54
CA LEU A 90 -3.96 -0.39 6.60
C LEU A 90 -5.14 -0.07 5.69
N VAL A 91 -5.24 1.20 5.33
CA VAL A 91 -6.24 1.64 4.36
C VAL A 91 -5.70 1.34 2.97
N TYR A 92 -6.58 0.89 2.09
CA TYR A 92 -6.20 0.64 0.71
C TYR A 92 -7.31 1.08 -0.23
N ALA A 93 -6.94 1.22 -1.49
CA ALA A 93 -7.88 1.45 -2.58
C ALA A 93 -7.53 0.50 -3.71
N LYS A 94 -8.54 0.00 -4.40
CA LYS A 94 -8.36 -0.76 -5.64
C LYS A 94 -9.12 -0.05 -6.73
N LEU A 95 -8.44 0.22 -7.83
CA LEU A 95 -9.05 0.89 -8.97
C LEU A 95 -8.85 0.02 -10.21
N PRO A 96 -9.86 -0.10 -11.06
CA PRO A 96 -9.67 -0.76 -12.36
C PRO A 96 -8.62 -0.01 -13.17
N ALA A 97 -7.78 -0.76 -13.86
CA ALA A 97 -6.74 -0.15 -14.69
C ALA A 97 -6.46 -1.04 -15.89
N GLU A 98 -5.91 -0.44 -16.92
CA GLU A 98 -5.41 -1.14 -18.08
C GLU A 98 -3.93 -0.87 -18.17
N LEU A 99 -3.14 -1.93 -18.25
CA LEU A 99 -1.69 -1.81 -18.32
C LEU A 99 -1.25 -2.22 -19.72
N GLY A 100 -0.38 -1.44 -20.32
CA GLY A 100 0.09 -1.73 -21.67
C GLY A 100 1.44 -1.10 -21.95
N VAL A 101 1.94 -1.40 -23.14
CA VAL A 101 3.21 -0.87 -23.63
C VAL A 101 2.93 -0.25 -24.98
N THR A 102 3.50 0.95 -25.23
CA THR A 102 3.20 1.70 -26.45
C THR A 102 3.77 1.07 -27.71
N LEU A 103 4.86 0.35 -27.62
CA LEU A 103 5.49 -0.30 -28.78
C LEU A 103 5.94 -1.70 -28.46
#